data_073dca9fcd64a597ee491c50a5a95ada
#
_entry.id   073dca9fcd64a597ee491c50a5a95ada
#
_cell.length_a   1.000
_cell.length_b   1.000
_cell.length_c   1.000
_cell.angle_alpha   90.00
_cell.angle_beta   90.00
_cell.angle_gamma   90.00
#
_symmetry.space_group_name_H-M   'P 1'
#
loop_
_entity.id
_entity.type
_entity.pdbx_description
1 polymer ?
#
loop_
_entity_poly.entity_id
_entity_poly.type
_entity_poly.pdbx_seq_one_letter_code
_entity_poly.pdbx_strand_id
1 'polypeptide(L)'
;EEEKKEREGKEAGFKEEKAKISFFTAFKLSAKNLWTKVKRTAMVIIAASIGIIGVSAVLSVSNGVTGYIDSMQDEMMSGNPISISRSAFDLSAMMSSATNVEKEQIVQEGTKDGYINVNFMIEKLIKSAEQMGNSMISNDITQEYVDYIDAIGKDNYADITKYYGINPNNNIYTEDDIEGYEKGTFFSISSIMSIASSILGQTDYDSYSSMISTLGDTLSQSLTNPDYIASQYDVVEGKIATEEDEIMIILSSKEEVTDFTLTLLGYFSQSDFMNLIYKFTDDERYDQAKFERAKQIALKELMNKRFTYYPNDTIFKKNNNNSTNSQRPFYYSFKEDSSWNTGLDLKVVGVL
;
A
#
# COMPACT_ATOMS: atom_id res chain seq x y z
N GLU A 1 35.03 -88.17 54.25
CA GLU A 1 35.43 -86.86 54.81
C GLU A 1 36.44 -86.13 53.92
N GLU A 2 37.26 -86.79 53.17
CA GLU A 2 38.24 -86.17 52.26
C GLU A 2 37.61 -85.63 50.98
N GLU A 3 36.59 -86.26 50.43
CA GLU A 3 35.91 -85.81 49.23
C GLU A 3 35.10 -84.51 49.43
N LYS A 4 34.73 -84.16 50.66
CA LYS A 4 33.98 -82.93 50.98
C LYS A 4 34.90 -81.74 51.14
N LYS A 5 36.18 -81.94 51.49
CA LYS A 5 37.21 -80.89 51.58
C LYS A 5 37.76 -80.46 50.23
N GLU A 6 37.74 -81.33 49.21
CA GLU A 6 38.22 -81.04 47.88
C GLU A 6 37.17 -80.17 47.07
N ARG A 7 35.90 -80.30 47.42
CA ARG A 7 34.85 -79.47 46.79
C ARG A 7 34.73 -78.04 47.34
N GLU A 8 35.08 -77.82 48.61
CA GLU A 8 35.09 -76.50 49.23
C GLU A 8 36.28 -75.65 48.83
N GLY A 9 37.39 -76.26 48.36
CA GLY A 9 38.62 -75.59 47.93
C GLY A 9 38.59 -75.04 46.51
N LYS A 10 37.52 -75.34 45.67
CA LYS A 10 37.41 -74.91 44.29
C LYS A 10 36.43 -73.76 44.09
N GLU A 11 35.68 -73.32 45.10
CA GLU A 11 34.76 -72.14 44.99
C GLU A 11 35.34 -70.83 45.46
N ALA A 12 36.59 -70.77 45.85
CA ALA A 12 37.27 -69.58 46.29
C ALA A 12 38.05 -68.94 45.12
N GLY A 13 37.41 -68.02 44.43
CA GLY A 13 38.19 -66.96 43.75
C GLY A 13 38.05 -66.71 42.28
N PHE A 14 36.86 -66.85 41.72
CA PHE A 14 36.62 -66.06 40.49
C PHE A 14 36.09 -64.68 40.90
N LYS A 15 37.00 -63.76 41.22
CA LYS A 15 36.69 -62.33 41.16
C LYS A 15 36.47 -61.97 39.68
N GLU A 16 35.25 -61.75 39.30
CA GLU A 16 34.94 -61.03 38.03
C GLU A 16 35.60 -59.67 38.09
N GLU A 17 36.81 -59.53 37.57
CA GLU A 17 37.38 -58.24 37.22
C GLU A 17 36.54 -57.65 36.12
N LYS A 18 35.66 -56.68 36.46
CA LYS A 18 34.99 -55.88 35.50
C LYS A 18 36.04 -55.16 34.65
N ALA A 19 36.33 -55.71 33.48
CA ALA A 19 37.23 -55.12 32.50
C ALA A 19 36.76 -53.76 32.16
N LYS A 20 37.39 -52.72 32.71
CA LYS A 20 37.12 -51.30 32.33
C LYS A 20 37.78 -51.05 30.98
N ILE A 21 36.99 -51.21 29.91
CA ILE A 21 37.41 -50.81 28.54
C ILE A 21 37.41 -49.32 28.50
N SER A 22 38.52 -48.68 28.15
CA SER A 22 38.60 -47.26 27.90
C SER A 22 37.64 -46.89 26.75
N PHE A 23 36.94 -45.78 26.89
CA PHE A 23 36.01 -45.26 25.87
C PHE A 23 36.62 -45.22 24.46
N PHE A 24 37.91 -44.83 24.36
CA PHE A 24 38.63 -44.78 23.11
C PHE A 24 38.89 -46.18 22.52
N THR A 25 39.16 -47.15 23.36
CA THR A 25 39.36 -48.54 22.93
C THR A 25 38.03 -49.17 22.47
N ALA A 26 36.94 -48.92 23.19
CA ALA A 26 35.61 -49.36 22.81
C ALA A 26 35.18 -48.72 21.44
N PHE A 27 35.45 -47.44 21.24
CA PHE A 27 35.19 -46.73 19.98
C PHE A 27 35.99 -47.32 18.82
N LYS A 28 37.31 -47.54 19.02
CA LYS A 28 38.20 -48.15 18.01
C LYS A 28 37.78 -49.57 17.64
N LEU A 29 37.33 -50.35 18.62
CA LEU A 29 36.85 -51.71 18.40
C LEU A 29 35.53 -51.71 17.62
N SER A 30 34.61 -50.83 17.98
CA SER A 30 33.35 -50.63 17.30
C SER A 30 33.54 -50.18 15.85
N ALA A 31 34.41 -49.20 15.63
CA ALA A 31 34.75 -48.71 14.29
C ALA A 31 35.37 -49.83 13.42
N LYS A 32 36.27 -50.63 13.98
CA LYS A 32 36.87 -51.76 13.27
C LYS A 32 35.83 -52.84 12.93
N ASN A 33 34.87 -53.11 13.81
CA ASN A 33 33.78 -54.04 13.53
C ASN A 33 32.83 -53.57 12.46
N LEU A 34 32.55 -52.26 12.43
CA LEU A 34 31.77 -51.63 11.33
C LEU A 34 32.48 -51.74 9.97
N TRP A 35 33.81 -51.55 9.99
CA TRP A 35 34.60 -51.61 8.74
C TRP A 35 34.70 -53.03 8.18
N THR A 36 34.75 -54.08 9.04
CA THR A 36 34.78 -55.48 8.58
C THR A 36 33.49 -55.94 7.93
N LYS A 37 32.37 -55.26 8.19
CA LYS A 37 31.02 -55.55 7.63
C LYS A 37 30.47 -54.40 6.78
N VAL A 38 31.36 -53.73 6.02
CA VAL A 38 31.03 -52.49 5.25
C VAL A 38 29.75 -52.60 4.43
N LYS A 39 29.54 -53.70 3.70
CA LYS A 39 28.33 -53.85 2.87
C LYS A 39 27.03 -53.80 3.67
N ARG A 40 27.00 -54.49 4.83
CA ARG A 40 25.82 -54.50 5.73
C ARG A 40 25.62 -53.14 6.39
N THR A 41 26.70 -52.52 6.84
CA THR A 41 26.68 -51.21 7.50
C THR A 41 26.25 -50.14 6.53
N ALA A 42 26.75 -50.18 5.27
CA ALA A 42 26.33 -49.22 4.22
C ALA A 42 24.83 -49.33 3.89
N MET A 43 24.28 -50.55 3.78
CA MET A 43 22.85 -50.73 3.57
C MET A 43 21.99 -50.14 4.72
N VAL A 44 22.41 -50.33 5.96
CA VAL A 44 21.69 -49.80 7.13
C VAL A 44 21.77 -48.25 7.15
N ILE A 45 22.96 -47.70 6.86
CA ILE A 45 23.15 -46.25 6.79
C ILE A 45 22.28 -45.63 5.65
N ILE A 46 22.26 -46.25 4.47
CA ILE A 46 21.44 -45.78 3.37
C ILE A 46 19.94 -45.82 3.73
N ALA A 47 19.50 -46.93 4.33
CA ALA A 47 18.09 -47.03 4.76
C ALA A 47 17.71 -46.00 5.81
N ALA A 48 18.58 -45.77 6.81
CA ALA A 48 18.37 -44.73 7.83
C ALA A 48 18.42 -43.34 7.23
N SER A 49 19.34 -43.07 6.29
CA SER A 49 19.44 -41.78 5.60
C SER A 49 18.20 -41.47 4.78
N ILE A 50 17.63 -42.44 4.06
CA ILE A 50 16.38 -42.25 3.32
C ILE A 50 15.23 -41.86 4.27
N GLY A 51 15.14 -42.47 5.45
CA GLY A 51 14.15 -42.14 6.45
C GLY A 51 14.30 -40.69 6.96
N ILE A 52 15.52 -40.28 7.28
CA ILE A 52 15.80 -38.91 7.75
C ILE A 52 15.54 -37.89 6.64
N ILE A 53 15.97 -38.17 5.42
CA ILE A 53 15.71 -37.31 4.26
C ILE A 53 14.20 -37.17 4.03
N GLY A 54 13.45 -38.25 4.09
CA GLY A 54 12.00 -38.24 3.94
C GLY A 54 11.28 -37.35 4.97
N VAL A 55 11.63 -37.52 6.26
CA VAL A 55 11.07 -36.71 7.33
C VAL A 55 11.48 -35.23 7.17
N SER A 56 12.76 -34.98 6.87
CA SER A 56 13.24 -33.58 6.64
C SER A 56 12.58 -32.92 5.46
N ALA A 57 12.34 -33.64 4.36
CA ALA A 57 11.65 -33.12 3.20
C ALA A 57 10.20 -32.76 3.52
N VAL A 58 9.47 -33.62 4.25
CA VAL A 58 8.09 -33.33 4.67
C VAL A 58 8.03 -32.10 5.58
N LEU A 59 8.92 -32.01 6.57
CA LEU A 59 8.97 -30.86 7.47
C LEU A 59 9.34 -29.56 6.73
N SER A 60 10.29 -29.64 5.78
CA SER A 60 10.67 -28.48 4.97
C SER A 60 9.52 -27.98 4.09
N VAL A 61 8.82 -28.89 3.43
CA VAL A 61 7.64 -28.55 2.62
C VAL A 61 6.53 -28.00 3.50
N SER A 62 6.27 -28.62 4.66
CA SER A 62 5.25 -28.14 5.60
C SER A 62 5.53 -26.72 6.07
N ASN A 63 6.76 -26.43 6.50
CA ASN A 63 7.16 -25.10 6.93
C ASN A 63 7.10 -24.08 5.76
N GLY A 64 7.52 -24.49 4.56
CA GLY A 64 7.46 -23.65 3.39
C GLY A 64 6.03 -23.30 2.97
N VAL A 65 5.12 -24.27 3.02
CA VAL A 65 3.69 -24.05 2.73
C VAL A 65 3.05 -23.16 3.79
N THR A 66 3.34 -23.40 5.08
CA THR A 66 2.83 -22.53 6.15
C THR A 66 3.30 -21.09 5.96
N GLY A 67 4.61 -20.87 5.76
CA GLY A 67 5.14 -19.53 5.52
C GLY A 67 4.57 -18.87 4.26
N TYR A 68 4.29 -19.64 3.21
CA TYR A 68 3.64 -19.12 2.00
C TYR A 68 2.17 -18.72 2.27
N ILE A 69 1.43 -19.53 3.04
CA ILE A 69 0.05 -19.21 3.42
C ILE A 69 0.00 -17.96 4.29
N ASP A 70 0.89 -17.85 5.28
CA ASP A 70 0.99 -16.69 6.16
C ASP A 70 1.30 -15.43 5.35
N SER A 71 2.28 -15.48 4.46
CA SER A 71 2.62 -14.37 3.55
C SER A 71 1.44 -13.99 2.63
N MET A 72 0.73 -14.97 2.08
CA MET A 72 -0.45 -14.71 1.25
C MET A 72 -1.61 -14.09 2.05
N GLN A 73 -1.82 -14.52 3.29
CA GLN A 73 -2.82 -13.91 4.18
C GLN A 73 -2.47 -12.46 4.51
N ASP A 74 -1.21 -12.17 4.81
CA ASP A 74 -0.74 -10.82 5.09
C ASP A 74 -0.91 -9.91 3.87
N GLU A 75 -0.57 -10.39 2.67
CA GLU A 75 -0.77 -9.65 1.42
C GLU A 75 -2.25 -9.40 1.13
N MET A 76 -3.13 -10.40 1.33
CA MET A 76 -4.57 -10.23 1.15
C MET A 76 -5.18 -9.28 2.18
N MET A 77 -4.70 -9.28 3.42
CA MET A 77 -5.20 -8.39 4.48
C MET A 77 -4.70 -6.96 4.29
N SER A 78 -3.47 -6.77 3.82
CA SER A 78 -2.92 -5.43 3.53
C SER A 78 -3.65 -4.74 2.38
N GLY A 79 -4.11 -5.50 1.38
CA GLY A 79 -4.88 -4.99 0.25
C GLY A 79 -6.34 -4.67 0.56
N ASN A 80 -6.90 -5.17 1.67
CA ASN A 80 -8.30 -5.00 2.04
C ASN A 80 -8.44 -4.57 3.52
N PRO A 81 -8.03 -3.35 3.88
CA PRO A 81 -8.15 -2.88 5.25
C PRO A 81 -9.62 -2.72 5.66
N ILE A 82 -9.90 -2.93 6.93
CA ILE A 82 -11.21 -2.60 7.50
C ILE A 82 -11.29 -1.07 7.61
N SER A 83 -12.15 -0.47 6.78
CA SER A 83 -12.36 0.98 6.81
C SER A 83 -13.68 1.32 7.50
N ILE A 84 -13.62 2.26 8.44
CA ILE A 84 -14.78 2.81 9.13
C ILE A 84 -14.85 4.28 8.77
N SER A 85 -15.92 4.66 8.08
CA SER A 85 -16.13 6.04 7.63
C SER A 85 -17.39 6.64 8.25
N ARG A 86 -17.47 7.97 8.27
CA ARG A 86 -18.64 8.70 8.75
C ARG A 86 -19.90 8.39 7.95
N SER A 87 -19.74 8.01 6.69
CA SER A 87 -20.84 7.58 5.82
C SER A 87 -20.47 6.28 5.12
N ALA A 88 -21.39 5.35 5.12
CA ALA A 88 -21.26 4.08 4.42
C ALA A 88 -22.47 3.83 3.54
N PHE A 89 -22.29 3.08 2.45
CA PHE A 89 -23.40 2.68 1.59
C PHE A 89 -24.02 1.38 2.12
N ASP A 90 -25.33 1.41 2.32
CA ASP A 90 -26.11 0.19 2.54
C ASP A 90 -26.39 -0.49 1.19
N LEU A 91 -25.58 -1.49 0.87
CA LEU A 91 -25.72 -2.24 -0.37
C LEU A 91 -27.06 -2.96 -0.44
N SER A 92 -27.64 -3.38 0.69
CA SER A 92 -28.94 -4.05 0.75
C SER A 92 -30.08 -3.07 0.44
N ALA A 93 -30.03 -1.87 1.00
CA ALA A 93 -30.97 -0.79 0.67
C ALA A 93 -30.84 -0.37 -0.79
N MET A 94 -29.63 -0.30 -1.33
CA MET A 94 -29.37 0.03 -2.74
C MET A 94 -29.93 -1.04 -3.69
N MET A 95 -29.74 -2.33 -3.39
CA MET A 95 -30.30 -3.42 -4.19
C MET A 95 -31.82 -3.46 -4.12
N SER A 96 -32.42 -3.22 -2.95
CA SER A 96 -33.89 -3.17 -2.79
C SER A 96 -34.51 -1.98 -3.51
N SER A 97 -33.80 -0.85 -3.55
CA SER A 97 -34.22 0.35 -4.29
C SER A 97 -34.14 0.15 -5.80
N ALA A 98 -33.09 -0.52 -6.31
CA ALA A 98 -32.94 -0.83 -7.73
C ALA A 98 -34.09 -1.71 -8.28
N THR A 99 -34.59 -2.62 -7.47
CA THR A 99 -35.73 -3.48 -7.86
C THR A 99 -37.09 -2.77 -7.86
N ASN A 100 -37.20 -1.63 -7.17
CA ASN A 100 -38.43 -0.83 -7.08
C ASN A 100 -38.54 0.27 -8.13
N VAL A 101 -37.42 0.67 -8.79
CA VAL A 101 -37.39 1.76 -9.80
C VAL A 101 -38.19 1.40 -11.08
N GLU A 102 -38.36 0.14 -11.39
CA GLU A 102 -39.10 -0.26 -12.59
C GLU A 102 -40.62 -0.02 -12.52
N LYS A 103 -41.20 0.27 -11.35
CA LYS A 103 -42.65 0.35 -11.18
C LYS A 103 -43.30 1.73 -11.29
N GLU A 104 -42.50 2.80 -11.30
CA GLU A 104 -43.02 4.19 -11.33
C GLU A 104 -42.48 5.03 -12.50
N GLN A 105 -42.36 4.45 -13.67
CA GLN A 105 -42.10 5.26 -14.85
C GLN A 105 -43.39 5.99 -15.25
N ILE A 106 -43.27 7.31 -15.49
CA ILE A 106 -44.34 8.08 -16.12
C ILE A 106 -44.63 7.44 -17.48
N VAL A 107 -45.72 6.71 -17.57
CA VAL A 107 -46.19 6.12 -18.84
C VAL A 107 -46.67 7.27 -19.70
N GLN A 108 -45.91 7.64 -20.72
CA GLN A 108 -46.36 8.61 -21.71
C GLN A 108 -47.36 7.92 -22.65
N GLU A 109 -48.59 8.36 -22.62
CA GLU A 109 -49.54 8.05 -23.65
C GLU A 109 -49.04 8.58 -24.99
N GLY A 110 -49.06 7.78 -26.04
CA GLY A 110 -48.53 8.02 -27.39
C GLY A 110 -48.19 9.46 -27.83
N THR A 111 -47.35 9.60 -28.81
CA THR A 111 -46.91 10.91 -29.32
C THR A 111 -48.06 11.56 -30.09
N LYS A 112 -48.45 12.76 -29.70
CA LYS A 112 -49.43 13.56 -30.45
C LYS A 112 -48.80 14.09 -31.73
N ASP A 113 -49.55 14.06 -32.86
CA ASP A 113 -49.03 14.56 -34.14
C ASP A 113 -48.53 16.01 -34.02
N GLY A 114 -47.29 16.23 -34.47
CA GLY A 114 -46.63 17.52 -34.39
C GLY A 114 -45.91 17.80 -33.07
N TYR A 115 -45.84 16.85 -32.14
CA TYR A 115 -45.15 16.96 -30.86
C TYR A 115 -44.11 15.85 -30.70
N ILE A 116 -43.12 16.08 -29.85
CA ILE A 116 -42.16 15.06 -29.40
C ILE A 116 -42.37 14.80 -27.92
N ASN A 117 -42.12 13.58 -27.49
CA ASN A 117 -42.11 13.25 -26.07
C ASN A 117 -40.81 13.70 -25.42
N VAL A 118 -40.91 14.30 -24.22
CA VAL A 118 -39.74 14.71 -23.42
C VAL A 118 -39.33 13.57 -22.51
N ASN A 119 -38.05 13.19 -22.57
CA ASN A 119 -37.50 12.25 -21.62
C ASN A 119 -37.05 13.03 -20.36
N PHE A 120 -37.74 12.82 -19.25
CA PHE A 120 -37.49 13.50 -17.97
C PHE A 120 -36.23 12.94 -17.27
N MET A 121 -35.07 13.26 -17.83
CA MET A 121 -33.81 12.82 -17.27
C MET A 121 -33.52 13.44 -15.88
N ILE A 122 -33.99 14.69 -15.67
CA ILE A 122 -33.89 15.39 -14.38
C ILE A 122 -34.64 14.61 -13.29
N GLU A 123 -35.83 14.10 -13.57
CA GLU A 123 -36.61 13.30 -12.65
C GLU A 123 -35.84 12.02 -12.26
N LYS A 124 -35.24 11.34 -13.24
CA LYS A 124 -34.41 10.13 -13.00
C LYS A 124 -33.21 10.45 -12.14
N LEU A 125 -32.55 11.59 -12.39
CA LEU A 125 -31.40 12.03 -11.58
C LEU A 125 -31.81 12.36 -10.14
N ILE A 126 -32.94 13.05 -9.94
CA ILE A 126 -33.44 13.38 -8.59
C ILE A 126 -33.81 12.10 -7.85
N LYS A 127 -34.57 11.18 -8.47
CA LYS A 127 -34.91 9.90 -7.87
C LYS A 127 -33.69 9.05 -7.53
N SER A 128 -32.70 9.03 -8.41
CA SER A 128 -31.44 8.34 -8.15
C SER A 128 -30.67 8.97 -6.99
N ALA A 129 -30.62 10.30 -6.90
CA ALA A 129 -29.97 11.02 -5.81
C ALA A 129 -30.70 10.80 -4.47
N GLU A 130 -32.03 10.78 -4.45
CA GLU A 130 -32.84 10.47 -3.26
C GLU A 130 -32.61 9.03 -2.81
N GLN A 131 -32.53 8.07 -3.72
CA GLN A 131 -32.26 6.67 -3.42
C GLN A 131 -30.85 6.48 -2.87
N MET A 132 -29.85 7.14 -3.46
CA MET A 132 -28.49 7.16 -2.92
C MET A 132 -28.44 7.78 -1.51
N GLY A 133 -29.16 8.88 -1.29
CA GLY A 133 -29.26 9.52 0.02
C GLY A 133 -29.89 8.62 1.09
N ASN A 134 -30.94 7.87 0.73
CA ASN A 134 -31.63 6.93 1.61
C ASN A 134 -30.82 5.64 1.85
N SER A 135 -29.87 5.33 0.97
CA SER A 135 -28.97 4.17 1.10
C SER A 135 -27.66 4.52 1.83
N MET A 136 -27.48 5.76 2.26
CA MET A 136 -26.33 6.18 3.06
C MET A 136 -26.62 6.03 4.54
N ILE A 137 -25.83 5.20 5.20
CA ILE A 137 -25.80 5.10 6.67
C ILE A 137 -24.80 6.13 7.19
N SER A 138 -25.23 6.97 8.15
CA SER A 138 -24.32 7.88 8.86
C SER A 138 -23.86 7.23 10.14
N ASN A 139 -22.55 7.06 10.28
CA ASN A 139 -21.92 6.61 11.52
C ASN A 139 -21.58 7.83 12.38
N ASP A 140 -21.88 7.74 13.66
CA ASP A 140 -21.43 8.74 14.64
C ASP A 140 -20.11 8.28 15.24
N ILE A 141 -19.01 8.75 14.66
CA ILE A 141 -17.66 8.46 15.17
C ILE A 141 -17.38 9.44 16.31
N THR A 142 -17.70 9.03 17.53
CA THR A 142 -17.48 9.82 18.74
C THR A 142 -16.04 9.72 19.23
N GLN A 143 -15.64 10.65 20.11
CA GLN A 143 -14.33 10.57 20.76
C GLN A 143 -14.20 9.28 21.60
N GLU A 144 -15.26 8.84 22.25
CA GLU A 144 -15.28 7.59 23.02
C GLU A 144 -14.97 6.36 22.13
N TYR A 145 -15.49 6.37 20.89
CA TYR A 145 -15.18 5.32 19.93
C TYR A 145 -13.70 5.37 19.50
N VAL A 146 -13.15 6.56 19.26
CA VAL A 146 -11.72 6.74 18.93
C VAL A 146 -10.85 6.25 20.08
N ASP A 147 -11.19 6.61 21.32
CA ASP A 147 -10.47 6.17 22.54
C ASP A 147 -10.52 4.64 22.71
N TYR A 148 -11.66 4.02 22.36
CA TYR A 148 -11.78 2.55 22.34
C TYR A 148 -10.84 1.91 21.31
N ILE A 149 -10.76 2.46 20.10
CA ILE A 149 -9.84 1.98 19.07
C ILE A 149 -8.39 2.13 19.50
N ASP A 150 -8.03 3.26 20.13
CA ASP A 150 -6.68 3.52 20.66
C ASP A 150 -6.30 2.58 21.82
N ALA A 151 -7.29 2.04 22.51
CA ALA A 151 -7.08 1.08 23.60
C ALA A 151 -6.87 -0.36 23.11
N ILE A 152 -7.05 -0.65 21.81
CA ILE A 152 -6.81 -1.98 21.25
C ILE A 152 -5.33 -2.33 21.40
N GLY A 153 -5.04 -3.51 21.94
CA GLY A 153 -3.66 -3.98 22.10
C GLY A 153 -2.95 -4.16 20.76
N LYS A 154 -1.69 -3.73 20.69
CA LYS A 154 -0.87 -3.76 19.46
C LYS A 154 -0.73 -5.14 18.82
N ASP A 155 -0.93 -6.21 19.56
CA ASP A 155 -0.90 -7.59 19.06
C ASP A 155 -2.14 -7.97 18.23
N ASN A 156 -3.16 -7.11 18.19
CA ASN A 156 -4.43 -7.40 17.52
C ASN A 156 -4.59 -6.69 16.17
N TYR A 157 -3.64 -5.88 15.75
CA TYR A 157 -3.66 -5.18 14.47
C TYR A 157 -2.24 -4.95 13.93
N ALA A 158 -2.12 -4.86 12.61
CA ALA A 158 -0.86 -4.51 11.96
C ALA A 158 -0.61 -3.00 12.00
N ASP A 159 -1.64 -2.20 11.67
CA ASP A 159 -1.61 -0.73 11.75
C ASP A 159 -3.03 -0.16 11.89
N ILE A 160 -3.14 1.04 12.47
CA ILE A 160 -4.38 1.83 12.56
C ILE A 160 -4.10 3.23 12.04
N THR A 161 -4.66 3.55 10.88
CA THR A 161 -4.53 4.88 10.28
C THR A 161 -5.81 5.68 10.45
N LYS A 162 -5.71 6.92 10.94
CA LYS A 162 -6.83 7.84 11.15
C LYS A 162 -6.81 8.95 10.10
N TYR A 163 -7.90 9.09 9.36
CA TYR A 163 -8.05 10.12 8.33
C TYR A 163 -8.93 11.25 8.86
N TYR A 164 -8.39 12.46 8.89
CA TYR A 164 -9.07 13.67 9.37
C TYR A 164 -9.66 14.53 8.24
N GLY A 165 -9.83 13.97 7.06
CA GLY A 165 -10.44 14.67 5.91
C GLY A 165 -9.56 15.75 5.29
N ILE A 166 -8.26 15.71 5.51
CA ILE A 166 -7.29 16.57 4.83
C ILE A 166 -7.02 15.96 3.44
N ASN A 167 -7.11 16.80 2.40
CA ASN A 167 -6.66 16.41 1.07
C ASN A 167 -5.21 16.88 0.89
N PRO A 168 -4.21 15.96 0.93
CA PRO A 168 -2.81 16.35 0.81
C PRO A 168 -2.48 17.05 -0.50
N ASN A 169 -3.17 16.74 -1.59
CA ASN A 169 -2.94 17.38 -2.89
C ASN A 169 -3.22 18.90 -2.88
N ASN A 170 -4.10 19.39 -1.99
CA ASN A 170 -4.37 20.81 -1.83
C ASN A 170 -3.37 21.52 -0.91
N ASN A 171 -2.76 20.78 0.00
CA ASN A 171 -1.98 21.32 1.11
C ASN A 171 -0.48 21.16 0.92
N ILE A 172 -0.04 20.24 0.03
CA ILE A 172 1.37 20.01 -0.27
C ILE A 172 1.74 20.77 -1.54
N TYR A 173 2.77 21.57 -1.42
CA TYR A 173 3.32 22.44 -2.44
C TYR A 173 4.73 22.00 -2.83
N THR A 174 5.04 22.13 -4.10
CA THR A 174 6.38 21.89 -4.64
C THR A 174 6.72 22.94 -5.68
N GLU A 175 8.02 23.17 -5.87
CA GLU A 175 8.53 24.00 -6.95
C GLU A 175 8.33 23.29 -8.30
N ASP A 176 7.80 23.99 -9.27
CA ASP A 176 7.63 23.50 -10.65
C ASP A 176 7.88 24.61 -11.66
N ASP A 177 8.41 24.28 -12.83
CA ASP A 177 8.63 25.16 -13.95
C ASP A 177 7.43 25.13 -14.91
N ILE A 178 6.48 26.04 -14.69
CA ILE A 178 5.27 26.16 -15.48
C ILE A 178 5.35 27.43 -16.35
N GLU A 179 5.05 27.31 -17.64
CA GLU A 179 5.06 28.43 -18.58
C GLU A 179 4.07 29.52 -18.17
N GLY A 180 4.53 30.76 -18.17
CA GLY A 180 3.74 31.91 -17.74
C GLY A 180 3.92 32.29 -16.27
N TYR A 181 4.65 31.52 -15.50
CA TYR A 181 5.01 31.80 -14.12
C TYR A 181 6.51 32.03 -13.96
N GLU A 182 6.90 32.70 -12.86
CA GLU A 182 8.32 32.86 -12.53
C GLU A 182 8.93 31.52 -12.19
N LYS A 183 10.19 31.33 -12.60
CA LYS A 183 10.93 30.11 -12.27
C LYS A 183 11.10 30.00 -10.76
N GLY A 184 10.83 28.79 -10.24
CA GLY A 184 10.87 28.53 -8.80
C GLY A 184 9.57 28.88 -8.06
N THR A 185 8.47 29.05 -8.79
CA THR A 185 7.15 29.22 -8.18
C THR A 185 6.67 27.92 -7.55
N PHE A 186 6.09 28.04 -6.36
CA PHE A 186 5.50 26.89 -5.64
C PHE A 186 4.03 26.71 -6.02
N PHE A 187 3.67 25.49 -6.36
CA PHE A 187 2.32 25.08 -6.70
C PHE A 187 1.86 23.94 -5.82
N SER A 188 0.58 23.94 -5.44
CA SER A 188 -0.01 22.73 -4.86
C SER A 188 -0.15 21.65 -5.93
N ILE A 189 -0.13 20.38 -5.50
CA ILE A 189 -0.32 19.24 -6.42
C ILE A 189 -1.65 19.39 -7.20
N SER A 190 -2.71 19.82 -6.53
CA SER A 190 -4.01 20.12 -7.19
C SER A 190 -3.92 21.25 -8.22
N SER A 191 -3.09 22.26 -7.97
CA SER A 191 -2.88 23.35 -8.93
C SER A 191 -2.14 22.87 -10.16
N ILE A 192 -1.09 22.06 -10.00
CA ILE A 192 -0.34 21.45 -11.11
C ILE A 192 -1.29 20.59 -11.96
N MET A 193 -2.11 19.76 -11.31
CA MET A 193 -3.12 18.94 -11.98
C MET A 193 -4.12 19.78 -12.78
N SER A 194 -4.61 20.87 -12.18
CA SER A 194 -5.56 21.78 -12.84
C SER A 194 -4.93 22.51 -14.04
N ILE A 195 -3.68 22.92 -13.91
CA ILE A 195 -2.93 23.58 -14.98
C ILE A 195 -2.68 22.58 -16.13
N ALA A 196 -2.20 21.36 -15.82
CA ALA A 196 -2.01 20.32 -16.84
C ALA A 196 -3.30 20.02 -17.60
N SER A 197 -4.41 19.87 -16.89
CA SER A 197 -5.74 19.66 -17.49
C SER A 197 -6.18 20.84 -18.38
N SER A 198 -5.96 22.09 -17.91
CA SER A 198 -6.30 23.30 -18.64
C SER A 198 -5.48 23.47 -19.92
N ILE A 199 -4.20 23.16 -19.87
CA ILE A 199 -3.31 23.22 -21.04
C ILE A 199 -3.78 22.24 -22.10
N LEU A 200 -4.06 21.00 -21.73
CA LEU A 200 -4.59 20.00 -22.65
C LEU A 200 -5.95 20.43 -23.24
N GLY A 201 -6.84 20.99 -22.42
CA GLY A 201 -8.14 21.47 -22.86
C GLY A 201 -8.10 22.68 -23.83
N GLN A 202 -6.97 23.36 -23.97
CA GLN A 202 -6.73 24.46 -24.92
C GLN A 202 -5.98 24.03 -26.18
N THR A 203 -5.71 22.75 -26.33
CA THR A 203 -4.96 22.16 -27.46
C THR A 203 -5.84 21.15 -28.20
N ASP A 204 -5.30 20.58 -29.29
CA ASP A 204 -5.94 19.49 -30.03
C ASP A 204 -6.07 18.19 -29.19
N TYR A 205 -5.57 18.23 -27.93
CA TYR A 205 -5.55 17.10 -26.98
C TYR A 205 -6.60 17.23 -25.86
N ASP A 206 -7.65 18.02 -26.05
CA ASP A 206 -8.70 18.29 -25.06
C ASP A 206 -9.40 17.01 -24.54
N SER A 207 -9.50 15.98 -25.37
CA SER A 207 -10.04 14.68 -24.97
C SER A 207 -9.27 14.01 -23.83
N TYR A 208 -7.98 14.33 -23.66
CA TYR A 208 -7.15 13.80 -22.56
C TYR A 208 -7.31 14.59 -21.25
N SER A 209 -7.80 15.84 -21.30
CA SER A 209 -7.97 16.67 -20.11
C SER A 209 -8.96 16.07 -19.10
N SER A 210 -10.07 15.50 -19.61
CA SER A 210 -11.06 14.82 -18.78
C SER A 210 -10.52 13.54 -18.15
N MET A 211 -9.62 12.84 -18.83
CA MET A 211 -8.96 11.63 -18.32
C MET A 211 -8.02 11.97 -17.16
N ILE A 212 -7.23 13.03 -17.27
CA ILE A 212 -6.33 13.48 -16.19
C ILE A 212 -7.12 13.84 -14.94
N SER A 213 -8.26 14.50 -15.07
CA SER A 213 -9.08 14.88 -13.91
C SER A 213 -9.69 13.69 -13.16
N THR A 214 -9.70 12.51 -13.76
CA THR A 214 -10.18 11.26 -13.12
C THR A 214 -9.08 10.43 -12.50
N LEU A 215 -7.81 10.77 -12.74
CA LEU A 215 -6.68 10.12 -12.08
C LEU A 215 -6.67 10.50 -10.60
N GLY A 216 -6.58 9.48 -9.76
CA GLY A 216 -6.78 9.62 -8.31
C GLY A 216 -5.66 10.40 -7.60
N ASP A 217 -5.72 10.36 -6.27
CA ASP A 217 -4.76 11.04 -5.40
C ASP A 217 -3.35 10.48 -5.57
N THR A 218 -2.39 11.38 -5.80
CA THR A 218 -0.95 11.04 -5.94
C THR A 218 -0.29 10.86 -4.58
N LEU A 219 -0.81 11.54 -3.56
CA LEU A 219 -0.30 11.53 -2.21
C LEU A 219 -1.32 10.89 -1.27
N SER A 220 -0.85 10.02 -0.42
CA SER A 220 -1.66 9.39 0.63
C SER A 220 -0.94 9.41 1.97
N GLN A 221 -1.71 9.33 3.04
CA GLN A 221 -1.15 9.17 4.37
C GLN A 221 -0.45 7.80 4.47
N SER A 222 0.78 7.80 4.95
CA SER A 222 1.53 6.57 5.20
C SER A 222 0.95 5.79 6.39
N LEU A 223 1.21 4.49 6.40
CA LEU A 223 1.04 3.65 7.57
C LEU A 223 1.98 4.14 8.68
N THR A 224 1.60 3.89 9.94
CA THR A 224 2.33 4.39 11.11
C THR A 224 3.32 3.38 11.70
N ASN A 225 3.17 2.11 11.34
CA ASN A 225 4.04 1.02 11.81
C ASN A 225 5.18 0.74 10.82
N PRO A 226 6.43 1.16 11.12
CA PRO A 226 7.55 0.98 10.19
C PRO A 226 7.93 -0.49 10.00
N ASP A 227 7.74 -1.36 11.00
CA ASP A 227 8.02 -2.80 10.87
C ASP A 227 7.03 -3.46 9.90
N TYR A 228 5.77 -3.00 9.93
CA TYR A 228 4.77 -3.47 8.98
C TYR A 228 5.05 -2.96 7.56
N ILE A 229 5.45 -1.69 7.41
CA ILE A 229 5.89 -1.17 6.10
C ILE A 229 7.07 -1.99 5.57
N ALA A 230 8.07 -2.28 6.41
CA ALA A 230 9.24 -3.10 6.03
C ALA A 230 8.88 -4.54 5.63
N SER A 231 7.75 -5.07 6.11
CA SER A 231 7.26 -6.39 5.71
C SER A 231 6.57 -6.39 4.35
N GLN A 232 6.10 -5.22 3.87
CA GLN A 232 5.33 -5.07 2.63
C GLN A 232 6.16 -4.52 1.47
N TYR A 233 7.21 -3.75 1.77
CA TYR A 233 8.02 -3.03 0.78
C TYR A 233 9.51 -3.25 1.00
N ASP A 234 10.25 -3.41 -0.08
CA ASP A 234 11.70 -3.40 -0.08
C ASP A 234 12.22 -1.96 -0.19
N VAL A 235 13.21 -1.59 0.63
CA VAL A 235 13.83 -0.28 0.56
C VAL A 235 14.86 -0.26 -0.58
N VAL A 236 14.57 0.48 -1.65
CA VAL A 236 15.48 0.65 -2.80
C VAL A 236 16.57 1.67 -2.47
N GLU A 237 16.21 2.80 -1.84
CA GLU A 237 17.15 3.86 -1.44
C GLU A 237 16.63 4.58 -0.19
N GLY A 238 17.52 4.96 0.71
CA GLY A 238 17.20 5.72 1.91
C GLY A 238 16.66 4.88 3.06
N LYS A 239 15.56 5.30 3.67
CA LYS A 239 14.94 4.66 4.85
C LYS A 239 13.42 4.76 4.83
N ILE A 240 12.76 3.95 5.64
CA ILE A 240 11.33 4.11 5.93
C ILE A 240 11.12 5.39 6.76
N ALA A 241 10.11 6.18 6.41
CA ALA A 241 9.73 7.37 7.15
C ALA A 241 9.24 7.04 8.55
N THR A 242 9.70 7.79 9.54
CA THR A 242 9.30 7.65 10.95
C THR A 242 8.87 8.97 11.57
N GLU A 243 9.18 10.09 10.92
CA GLU A 243 8.88 11.43 11.40
C GLU A 243 7.78 12.07 10.53
N GLU A 244 7.08 13.03 11.10
CA GLU A 244 5.93 13.69 10.43
C GLU A 244 6.32 14.58 9.23
N ASP A 245 7.60 14.93 9.10
CA ASP A 245 8.16 15.72 8.00
C ASP A 245 8.80 14.86 6.90
N GLU A 246 8.60 13.54 6.93
CA GLU A 246 9.21 12.59 6.02
C GLU A 246 8.21 12.02 5.01
N ILE A 247 8.64 11.93 3.76
CA ILE A 247 7.87 11.34 2.64
C ILE A 247 8.62 10.14 2.08
N MET A 248 7.88 9.12 1.64
CA MET A 248 8.39 7.98 0.86
C MET A 248 7.78 7.99 -0.53
N ILE A 249 8.56 7.58 -1.52
CA ILE A 249 8.09 7.31 -2.87
C ILE A 249 7.94 5.80 -3.04
N ILE A 250 6.74 5.36 -3.39
CA ILE A 250 6.46 3.94 -3.62
C ILE A 250 6.59 3.65 -5.10
N LEU A 251 7.46 2.72 -5.45
CA LEU A 251 7.62 2.21 -6.82
C LEU A 251 6.68 1.02 -7.06
N SER A 252 6.44 0.72 -8.32
CA SER A 252 5.84 -0.55 -8.70
C SER A 252 6.85 -1.71 -8.49
N SER A 253 6.37 -2.96 -8.56
CA SER A 253 7.24 -4.16 -8.49
C SER A 253 8.31 -4.24 -9.61
N LYS A 254 8.26 -3.33 -10.58
CA LYS A 254 9.26 -3.19 -11.66
C LYS A 254 10.18 -1.99 -11.47
N GLU A 255 10.18 -1.39 -10.27
CA GLU A 255 10.92 -0.17 -9.96
C GLU A 255 10.52 1.02 -10.87
N GLU A 256 9.21 1.17 -11.15
CA GLU A 256 8.68 2.20 -12.03
C GLU A 256 7.78 3.17 -11.26
N VAL A 257 7.85 4.45 -11.60
CA VAL A 257 6.88 5.49 -11.25
C VAL A 257 6.27 6.02 -12.54
N THR A 258 4.99 6.35 -12.53
CA THR A 258 4.34 6.88 -13.73
C THR A 258 4.84 8.29 -14.05
N ASP A 259 4.95 8.61 -15.32
CA ASP A 259 5.27 9.93 -15.84
C ASP A 259 4.29 11.00 -15.34
N PHE A 260 3.02 10.61 -15.20
CA PHE A 260 1.99 11.48 -14.63
C PHE A 260 2.26 11.80 -13.16
N THR A 261 2.61 10.81 -12.32
CA THR A 261 2.99 11.05 -10.93
C THR A 261 4.21 11.95 -10.82
N LEU A 262 5.23 11.72 -11.66
CA LEU A 262 6.43 12.55 -11.70
C LEU A 262 6.11 14.00 -12.10
N THR A 263 5.18 14.21 -13.03
CA THR A 263 4.69 15.54 -13.40
C THR A 263 3.98 16.22 -12.23
N LEU A 264 3.04 15.55 -11.57
CA LEU A 264 2.29 16.13 -10.45
C LEU A 264 3.18 16.46 -9.24
N LEU A 265 4.24 15.71 -9.04
CA LEU A 265 5.23 15.95 -8.00
C LEU A 265 6.31 16.97 -8.42
N GLY A 266 6.21 17.56 -9.61
CA GLY A 266 7.12 18.58 -10.12
C GLY A 266 8.53 18.07 -10.46
N TYR A 267 8.69 16.77 -10.74
CA TYR A 267 9.96 16.23 -11.28
C TYR A 267 10.07 16.46 -12.78
N PHE A 268 8.94 16.48 -13.49
CA PHE A 268 8.85 16.83 -14.89
C PHE A 268 8.21 18.20 -15.01
N SER A 269 8.87 19.09 -15.74
CA SER A 269 8.31 20.39 -16.06
C SER A 269 7.11 20.26 -17.00
N GLN A 270 6.30 21.34 -17.12
CA GLN A 270 5.25 21.40 -18.12
C GLN A 270 5.75 21.05 -19.53
N SER A 271 6.94 21.51 -19.90
CA SER A 271 7.50 21.26 -21.22
C SER A 271 7.92 19.79 -21.42
N ASP A 272 8.34 19.11 -20.36
CA ASP A 272 8.64 17.67 -20.41
C ASP A 272 7.34 16.87 -20.56
N PHE A 273 6.31 17.20 -19.78
CA PHE A 273 4.99 16.60 -19.88
C PHE A 273 4.39 16.75 -21.29
N MET A 274 4.43 17.96 -21.85
CA MET A 274 3.95 18.19 -23.23
C MET A 274 4.78 17.42 -24.26
N ASN A 275 6.08 17.26 -24.04
CA ASN A 275 6.94 16.49 -24.92
C ASN A 275 6.57 14.98 -24.95
N LEU A 276 6.12 14.43 -23.80
CA LEU A 276 5.58 13.07 -23.74
C LEU A 276 4.30 12.95 -24.57
N ILE A 277 3.39 13.93 -24.47
CA ILE A 277 2.17 13.98 -25.28
C ILE A 277 2.55 14.00 -26.78
N TYR A 278 3.46 14.90 -27.19
CA TYR A 278 3.92 14.99 -28.58
C TYR A 278 4.51 13.68 -29.09
N LYS A 279 5.27 12.96 -28.24
CA LYS A 279 5.81 11.65 -28.59
C LYS A 279 4.74 10.62 -28.93
N PHE A 280 3.72 10.52 -28.08
CA PHE A 280 2.70 9.48 -28.20
C PHE A 280 1.56 9.85 -29.19
N THR A 281 1.55 11.09 -29.67
CA THR A 281 0.62 11.58 -30.69
C THR A 281 1.28 11.82 -32.05
N ASP A 282 2.56 11.47 -32.21
CA ASP A 282 3.36 11.69 -33.43
C ASP A 282 3.38 13.15 -33.90
N ASP A 283 3.41 14.09 -32.93
CA ASP A 283 3.43 15.52 -33.19
C ASP A 283 4.83 16.01 -33.60
N GLU A 284 4.91 16.91 -34.61
CA GLU A 284 6.18 17.46 -35.10
C GLU A 284 6.99 18.23 -34.05
N ARG A 285 6.36 18.70 -32.97
CA ARG A 285 6.99 19.41 -31.85
C ARG A 285 7.78 18.50 -30.91
N TYR A 286 7.76 17.18 -31.14
CA TYR A 286 8.50 16.21 -30.34
C TYR A 286 10.00 16.44 -30.35
N ASP A 287 10.59 16.48 -29.17
CA ASP A 287 12.03 16.59 -28.92
C ASP A 287 12.58 15.25 -28.38
N GLN A 288 13.34 14.55 -29.21
CA GLN A 288 13.93 13.27 -28.84
C GLN A 288 14.91 13.38 -27.67
N ALA A 289 15.67 14.48 -27.56
CA ALA A 289 16.65 14.65 -26.47
C ALA A 289 15.97 14.83 -25.10
N LYS A 290 14.83 15.52 -25.07
CA LYS A 290 13.99 15.62 -23.86
C LYS A 290 13.41 14.26 -23.47
N PHE A 291 12.90 13.51 -24.44
CA PHE A 291 12.33 12.20 -24.18
C PHE A 291 13.35 11.21 -23.63
N GLU A 292 14.57 11.18 -24.22
CA GLU A 292 15.64 10.30 -23.72
C GLU A 292 16.05 10.62 -22.27
N ARG A 293 16.00 11.88 -21.85
CA ARG A 293 16.24 12.28 -20.45
C ARG A 293 15.09 11.88 -19.53
N ALA A 294 13.85 11.93 -20.01
CA ALA A 294 12.66 11.59 -19.22
C ALA A 294 12.48 10.08 -18.99
N LYS A 295 13.19 9.21 -19.72
CA LYS A 295 13.08 7.76 -19.57
C LYS A 295 13.56 7.22 -18.23
N GLN A 296 14.49 7.91 -17.59
CA GLN A 296 15.08 7.49 -16.33
C GLN A 296 15.34 8.70 -15.46
N ILE A 297 15.00 8.59 -14.20
CA ILE A 297 15.29 9.59 -13.19
C ILE A 297 16.23 8.97 -12.13
N ALA A 298 17.23 9.72 -11.71
CA ALA A 298 18.17 9.22 -10.72
C ALA A 298 17.52 9.18 -9.31
N LEU A 299 17.75 8.10 -8.55
CA LEU A 299 17.25 7.99 -7.17
C LEU A 299 17.65 9.21 -6.32
N LYS A 300 18.86 9.72 -6.53
CA LYS A 300 19.32 10.94 -5.85
C LYS A 300 18.47 12.16 -6.20
N GLU A 301 17.95 12.26 -7.40
CA GLU A 301 17.08 13.35 -7.83
C GLU A 301 15.72 13.22 -7.16
N LEU A 302 15.16 12.00 -7.09
CA LEU A 302 13.95 11.72 -6.34
C LEU A 302 14.08 12.13 -4.87
N MET A 303 15.21 11.77 -4.23
CA MET A 303 15.48 12.06 -2.82
C MET A 303 15.74 13.55 -2.52
N ASN A 304 16.19 14.34 -3.50
CA ASN A 304 16.51 15.76 -3.30
C ASN A 304 15.31 16.69 -3.42
N LYS A 305 14.18 16.22 -3.93
CA LYS A 305 12.97 17.04 -4.07
C LYS A 305 12.45 17.46 -2.70
N ARG A 306 11.98 18.70 -2.62
CA ARG A 306 11.41 19.30 -1.40
C ARG A 306 9.95 19.61 -1.64
N PHE A 307 9.18 19.41 -0.59
CA PHE A 307 7.78 19.75 -0.54
C PHE A 307 7.51 20.56 0.72
N THR A 308 6.48 21.37 0.72
CA THR A 308 6.06 22.12 1.89
C THR A 308 4.57 21.88 2.13
N TYR A 309 4.24 21.42 3.32
CA TYR A 309 2.85 21.27 3.74
C TYR A 309 2.36 22.56 4.40
N TYR A 310 1.22 23.05 3.94
CA TYR A 310 0.54 24.19 4.54
C TYR A 310 -0.82 23.76 5.12
N PRO A 311 -1.07 23.99 6.43
CA PRO A 311 -2.36 23.69 7.04
C PRO A 311 -3.50 24.50 6.42
N ASN A 312 -4.73 23.99 6.51
CA ASN A 312 -5.90 24.64 5.93
C ASN A 312 -6.14 26.07 6.45
N ASP A 313 -5.84 26.35 7.70
CA ASP A 313 -5.95 27.69 8.30
C ASP A 313 -4.89 28.67 7.78
N THR A 314 -3.77 28.16 7.25
CA THR A 314 -2.78 28.98 6.55
C THR A 314 -3.26 29.34 5.15
N ILE A 315 -3.83 28.39 4.39
CA ILE A 315 -4.20 28.55 2.98
C ILE A 315 -5.55 29.27 2.83
N PHE A 316 -6.52 28.93 3.69
CA PHE A 316 -7.89 29.38 3.55
C PHE A 316 -8.27 30.41 4.62
N LYS A 317 -9.13 31.36 4.24
CA LYS A 317 -9.84 32.24 5.15
C LYS A 317 -11.34 31.99 5.04
N LYS A 318 -12.02 32.06 6.18
CA LYS A 318 -13.47 31.99 6.24
C LYS A 318 -14.06 33.28 5.69
N ASN A 319 -14.97 33.17 4.73
CA ASN A 319 -15.76 34.31 4.27
C ASN A 319 -16.98 34.47 5.17
N ASN A 320 -17.19 35.72 5.62
CA ASN A 320 -18.33 36.07 6.47
C ASN A 320 -19.64 36.24 5.71
N ASN A 321 -19.64 36.04 4.39
CA ASN A 321 -20.86 36.08 3.59
C ASN A 321 -21.74 34.91 4.01
N ASN A 322 -22.93 35.23 4.57
CA ASN A 322 -23.87 34.22 5.01
C ASN A 322 -24.28 33.32 3.83
N SER A 323 -23.95 32.08 3.92
CA SER A 323 -24.52 31.08 3.02
C SER A 323 -25.99 30.86 3.40
N THR A 324 -26.86 30.86 2.41
CA THR A 324 -28.29 30.48 2.59
C THR A 324 -28.45 28.95 2.76
N ASN A 325 -27.39 28.19 2.52
CA ASN A 325 -27.39 26.74 2.63
C ASN A 325 -27.06 26.32 4.07
N SER A 326 -28.00 25.69 4.77
CA SER A 326 -27.82 25.21 6.13
C SER A 326 -26.74 24.10 6.27
N GLN A 327 -26.49 23.36 5.21
CA GLN A 327 -25.43 22.32 5.17
C GLN A 327 -24.05 22.93 4.89
N ARG A 328 -23.97 24.14 4.34
CA ARG A 328 -22.75 24.88 4.07
C ARG A 328 -22.89 26.31 4.61
N PRO A 329 -22.84 26.51 5.93
CA PRO A 329 -23.17 27.80 6.56
C PRO A 329 -22.14 28.89 6.29
N PHE A 330 -21.02 28.59 5.69
CA PHE A 330 -19.97 29.55 5.33
C PHE A 330 -19.18 29.07 4.13
N TYR A 331 -18.49 30.00 3.47
CA TYR A 331 -17.56 29.73 2.40
C TYR A 331 -16.13 30.00 2.86
N TYR A 332 -15.17 29.29 2.26
CA TYR A 332 -13.76 29.57 2.39
C TYR A 332 -13.23 30.15 1.09
N SER A 333 -12.25 31.03 1.16
CA SER A 333 -11.46 31.50 0.03
C SER A 333 -9.99 31.39 0.34
N PHE A 334 -9.15 31.30 -0.69
CA PHE A 334 -7.70 31.33 -0.52
C PHE A 334 -7.27 32.66 0.11
N LYS A 335 -6.24 32.59 0.96
CA LYS A 335 -5.48 33.75 1.40
C LYS A 335 -4.44 34.10 0.33
N GLU A 336 -4.07 35.38 0.27
CA GLU A 336 -2.97 35.81 -0.57
C GLU A 336 -1.62 35.24 -0.06
N ASP A 337 -0.72 34.89 -0.99
CA ASP A 337 0.54 34.16 -0.69
C ASP A 337 1.45 34.87 0.32
N SER A 338 1.40 36.21 0.42
CA SER A 338 2.20 36.99 1.36
C SER A 338 1.93 36.70 2.85
N SER A 339 0.88 35.95 3.16
CA SER A 339 0.50 35.55 4.51
C SER A 339 0.93 34.13 4.90
N TRP A 340 1.60 33.40 4.03
CA TRP A 340 1.96 31.98 4.23
C TRP A 340 3.36 31.86 4.85
N ASN A 341 3.46 32.08 6.15
CA ASN A 341 4.75 32.12 6.84
C ASN A 341 5.11 30.82 7.60
N THR A 342 4.21 29.86 7.66
CA THR A 342 4.40 28.68 8.50
C THR A 342 4.00 27.41 7.76
N GLY A 343 4.87 26.94 6.88
CA GLY A 343 4.76 25.62 6.26
C GLY A 343 5.67 24.63 7.00
N LEU A 344 5.32 23.35 6.93
CA LEU A 344 6.19 22.25 7.34
C LEU A 344 6.96 21.77 6.10
N ASP A 345 8.27 21.87 6.14
CA ASP A 345 9.12 21.33 5.07
C ASP A 345 9.15 19.82 5.15
N LEU A 346 8.79 19.17 4.04
CA LEU A 346 8.76 17.73 3.90
C LEU A 346 9.94 17.25 3.07
N LYS A 347 10.56 16.15 3.51
CA LYS A 347 11.76 15.56 2.88
C LYS A 347 11.42 14.18 2.33
N VAL A 348 11.84 13.89 1.14
CA VAL A 348 11.85 12.52 0.64
C VAL A 348 13.01 11.78 1.29
N VAL A 349 12.71 10.78 2.12
CA VAL A 349 13.73 10.03 2.88
C VAL A 349 13.88 8.60 2.42
N GLY A 350 12.94 8.09 1.63
CA GLY A 350 12.97 6.73 1.13
C GLY A 350 12.30 6.57 -0.23
N VAL A 351 12.80 5.60 -0.98
CA VAL A 351 12.22 5.04 -2.19
C VAL A 351 12.05 3.55 -1.91
N LEU A 352 10.81 3.06 -1.97
CA LEU A 352 10.40 1.71 -1.61
C LEU A 352 9.86 0.96 -2.81
#